data_7cc38ed7d647a3b457ad30caa210ac7f
#
_entry.id   7cc38ed7d647a3b457ad30caa210ac7f
#
_cell.length_a   1.000
_cell.length_b   1.000
_cell.length_c   1.000
_cell.angle_alpha   90.00
_cell.angle_beta   90.00
_cell.angle_gamma   90.00
#
_symmetry.space_group_name_H-M   'P 1'
#
loop_
_entity.id
_entity.type
_entity.pdbx_description
1 polymer ?
#
loop_
_entity_poly.entity_id
_entity_poly.type
_entity_poly.pdbx_seq_one_letter_code
_entity_poly.pdbx_strand_id
1 'polypeptide(L)'
;MRLWTFSDDKKEFDRNKNLINGNLKTVLDDKKISEALIKNSVEKLAGNKRVYILSDHSDIRKQYSTALENLGKVRDLNGNIINGNTVLGSVILDESKQDITLSNITVFSNREKNFVTVKELKDYEDNKIEDDTRIAEIKAAIDDDNYINMRNTLEKHLQDQSTALKKKNPNISICHVHDRGEDSIEYLEFIKDTLGDDTVVRAKKSRNSTQYNINPTTKRKNYIKLIDSKFENKSEYHIDKLTLKGKLYQQVKVSIQWDKLILNNYDYSVVKITLFKRDGTTIYKEPMLLITTINVTSKVIAKEIYHTYLLRVKIEGVFKFLKDVLGWEEFQVRDWESIKNIIAICFFIGGYFYEIKSELTKNETIIMICDLAKSKGKITHYFFLEGMRALLTALRVDLFRKERNISDELYTKMQAYAGIGVEF
;
A
#
# COMPACT_ATOMS: atom_id res chain seq x y z
N MET A 1 -5.92 -6.43 -15.15
CA MET A 1 -6.41 -7.64 -15.82
C MET A 1 -7.90 -7.67 -15.56
N ARG A 2 -8.71 -7.38 -16.57
CA ARG A 2 -10.13 -7.68 -16.42
C ARG A 2 -10.21 -9.19 -16.28
N LEU A 3 -10.28 -9.71 -15.06
CA LEU A 3 -10.49 -11.14 -14.79
C LEU A 3 -11.73 -11.69 -15.53
N TRP A 4 -12.55 -10.78 -16.08
CA TRP A 4 -13.82 -11.03 -16.73
C TRP A 4 -13.77 -11.02 -18.27
N THR A 5 -12.71 -10.52 -18.90
CA THR A 5 -12.62 -10.41 -20.37
C THR A 5 -12.06 -11.65 -21.05
N PHE A 6 -11.91 -12.76 -20.32
CA PHE A 6 -11.47 -14.02 -20.93
C PHE A 6 -12.62 -14.86 -21.51
N SER A 7 -13.87 -14.39 -21.44
CA SER A 7 -14.98 -15.10 -22.04
C SER A 7 -16.01 -14.10 -22.58
N ASP A 8 -16.17 -14.11 -23.88
CA ASP A 8 -17.31 -13.50 -24.58
C ASP A 8 -18.58 -14.36 -24.39
N ASP A 9 -18.49 -15.54 -23.78
CA ASP A 9 -19.59 -16.42 -23.49
C ASP A 9 -20.21 -16.10 -22.12
N LYS A 10 -21.50 -15.73 -22.15
CA LYS A 10 -22.30 -15.47 -20.96
C LYS A 10 -22.28 -16.66 -19.98
N LYS A 11 -22.22 -17.90 -20.46
CA LYS A 11 -22.17 -19.09 -19.63
C LYS A 11 -20.85 -19.22 -18.85
N GLU A 12 -19.72 -18.89 -19.50
CA GLU A 12 -18.41 -18.89 -18.85
C GLU A 12 -18.29 -17.72 -17.86
N PHE A 13 -18.85 -16.57 -18.21
CA PHE A 13 -18.99 -15.44 -17.30
C PHE A 13 -19.79 -15.82 -16.05
N ASP A 14 -20.97 -16.42 -16.23
CA ASP A 14 -21.82 -16.88 -15.13
C ASP A 14 -21.15 -18.00 -14.33
N ARG A 15 -20.40 -18.90 -14.97
CA ARG A 15 -19.59 -19.93 -14.32
C ARG A 15 -18.48 -19.34 -13.46
N ASN A 16 -17.73 -18.37 -13.97
CA ASN A 16 -16.68 -17.66 -13.23
C ASN A 16 -17.26 -16.84 -12.09
N LYS A 17 -18.41 -16.18 -12.29
CA LYS A 17 -19.18 -15.50 -11.28
C LYS A 17 -19.65 -16.46 -10.18
N ASN A 18 -20.18 -17.62 -10.54
CA ASN A 18 -20.61 -18.65 -9.61
C ASN A 18 -19.44 -19.30 -8.88
N LEU A 19 -18.28 -19.44 -9.51
CA LEU A 19 -17.06 -19.90 -8.85
C LEU A 19 -16.62 -18.94 -7.75
N ILE A 20 -16.65 -17.63 -8.01
CA ILE A 20 -16.28 -16.59 -7.04
C ILE A 20 -17.35 -16.43 -5.96
N ASN A 21 -18.63 -16.48 -6.30
CA ASN A 21 -19.74 -16.30 -5.37
C ASN A 21 -20.13 -17.59 -4.61
N GLY A 22 -19.77 -18.76 -5.09
CA GLY A 22 -20.14 -20.05 -4.52
C GLY A 22 -18.98 -20.78 -3.84
N ASN A 23 -18.30 -21.64 -4.59
CA ASN A 23 -17.30 -22.56 -4.06
C ASN A 23 -16.01 -21.87 -3.53
N LEU A 24 -15.64 -20.69 -4.03
CA LEU A 24 -14.49 -19.96 -3.53
C LEU A 24 -14.70 -19.39 -2.13
N LYS A 25 -15.93 -19.04 -1.74
CA LYS A 25 -16.23 -18.55 -0.37
C LYS A 25 -15.87 -19.54 0.72
N THR A 26 -15.96 -20.84 0.43
CA THR A 26 -15.66 -21.90 1.40
C THR A 26 -14.20 -22.32 1.42
N VAL A 27 -13.47 -22.09 0.34
CA VAL A 27 -12.08 -22.55 0.13
C VAL A 27 -11.06 -21.41 0.25
N LEU A 28 -11.40 -20.25 -0.28
CA LEU A 28 -10.50 -19.10 -0.36
C LEU A 28 -11.25 -17.81 0.02
N ASP A 29 -10.88 -17.23 1.14
CA ASP A 29 -11.37 -15.94 1.61
C ASP A 29 -10.23 -14.93 1.74
N ASP A 30 -10.55 -13.64 1.92
CA ASP A 30 -9.57 -12.57 2.05
C ASP A 30 -8.60 -12.80 3.21
N LYS A 31 -9.03 -13.42 4.31
CA LYS A 31 -8.17 -13.75 5.46
C LYS A 31 -7.14 -14.82 5.12
N LYS A 32 -7.55 -15.91 4.47
CA LYS A 32 -6.62 -16.97 4.02
C LYS A 32 -5.62 -16.45 3.01
N ILE A 33 -6.05 -15.54 2.13
CA ILE A 33 -5.13 -14.88 1.18
C ILE A 33 -4.11 -14.03 1.93
N SER A 34 -4.55 -13.26 2.92
CA SER A 34 -3.67 -12.47 3.78
C SER A 34 -2.68 -13.35 4.53
N GLU A 35 -3.13 -14.44 5.15
CA GLU A 35 -2.27 -15.43 5.81
C GLU A 35 -1.23 -16.05 4.85
N ALA A 36 -1.65 -16.38 3.62
CA ALA A 36 -0.74 -16.91 2.59
C ALA A 36 0.32 -15.88 2.17
N LEU A 37 -0.06 -14.61 2.02
CA LEU A 37 0.87 -13.51 1.73
C LEU A 37 1.88 -13.31 2.86
N ILE A 38 1.42 -13.30 4.12
CA ILE A 38 2.30 -13.19 5.29
C ILE A 38 3.27 -14.38 5.31
N LYS A 39 2.76 -15.60 5.15
CA LYS A 39 3.60 -16.81 5.13
C LYS A 39 4.67 -16.73 4.04
N ASN A 40 4.31 -16.38 2.81
CA ASN A 40 5.24 -16.23 1.71
C ASN A 40 6.30 -15.16 2.00
N SER A 41 5.91 -14.02 2.55
CA SER A 41 6.85 -12.96 2.91
C SER A 41 7.83 -13.39 4.01
N VAL A 42 7.35 -14.16 5.00
CA VAL A 42 8.20 -14.72 6.06
C VAL A 42 9.20 -15.73 5.51
N GLU A 43 8.77 -16.64 4.63
CA GLU A 43 9.67 -17.62 4.01
C GLU A 43 10.80 -16.97 3.22
N LYS A 44 10.49 -15.86 2.52
CA LYS A 44 11.48 -15.12 1.73
C LYS A 44 12.42 -14.24 2.56
N LEU A 45 11.90 -13.59 3.57
CA LEU A 45 12.55 -12.44 4.20
C LEU A 45 13.08 -12.71 5.60
N ALA A 46 12.70 -13.79 6.27
CA ALA A 46 13.16 -14.09 7.62
C ALA A 46 14.66 -14.35 7.74
N GLY A 47 15.36 -14.61 6.64
CA GLY A 47 16.82 -14.71 6.61
C GLY A 47 17.58 -13.38 6.70
N ASN A 48 16.88 -12.25 6.51
CA ASN A 48 17.46 -10.92 6.58
C ASN A 48 17.69 -10.48 8.03
N LYS A 49 18.69 -9.61 8.26
CA LYS A 49 18.91 -8.98 9.56
C LYS A 49 17.92 -7.84 9.80
N ARG A 50 17.53 -7.15 8.72
CA ARG A 50 16.59 -6.02 8.77
C ARG A 50 15.64 -6.06 7.58
N VAL A 51 14.38 -5.70 7.84
CA VAL A 51 13.34 -5.54 6.81
C VAL A 51 12.58 -4.23 7.01
N TYR A 52 11.96 -3.74 5.93
CA TYR A 52 11.17 -2.50 5.94
C TYR A 52 9.74 -2.82 5.53
N ILE A 53 8.78 -2.61 6.42
CA ILE A 53 7.35 -2.77 6.15
C ILE A 53 6.78 -1.42 5.75
N LEU A 54 6.28 -1.32 4.53
CA LEU A 54 5.61 -0.14 4.02
C LEU A 54 4.12 -0.45 3.97
N SER A 55 3.32 0.26 4.75
CA SER A 55 1.86 0.10 4.72
C SER A 55 1.19 1.42 4.38
N ASP A 56 0.13 1.35 3.62
CA ASP A 56 -0.63 2.53 3.23
C ASP A 56 -2.09 2.15 2.94
N HIS A 57 -2.97 3.13 3.09
CA HIS A 57 -4.38 2.99 2.71
C HIS A 57 -4.58 3.34 1.25
N SER A 58 -5.48 2.63 0.60
CA SER A 58 -5.90 2.95 -0.77
C SER A 58 -7.42 2.86 -0.90
N ASP A 59 -8.00 3.84 -1.55
CA ASP A 59 -9.45 3.88 -1.80
C ASP A 59 -9.79 3.08 -3.05
N ILE A 60 -10.76 2.18 -2.95
CA ILE A 60 -11.42 1.52 -4.07
C ILE A 60 -12.65 2.35 -4.44
N ARG A 61 -12.53 3.13 -5.49
CA ARG A 61 -13.55 4.11 -5.88
C ARG A 61 -14.64 3.48 -6.70
N LYS A 62 -15.88 3.73 -6.30
CA LYS A 62 -17.10 3.23 -6.94
C LYS A 62 -18.13 4.37 -7.07
N GLN A 63 -17.68 5.50 -7.59
CA GLN A 63 -18.43 6.78 -7.61
C GLN A 63 -19.89 6.65 -8.03
N TYR A 64 -20.16 5.83 -9.05
CA TYR A 64 -21.51 5.69 -9.64
C TYR A 64 -22.27 4.47 -9.12
N SER A 65 -21.67 3.67 -8.23
CA SER A 65 -22.34 2.51 -7.65
C SER A 65 -23.29 2.94 -6.53
N THR A 66 -24.45 2.30 -6.49
CA THR A 66 -25.46 2.50 -5.44
C THR A 66 -25.92 1.20 -4.80
N ALA A 67 -25.61 0.05 -5.41
CA ALA A 67 -26.15 -1.24 -5.06
C ALA A 67 -25.09 -2.24 -4.51
N LEU A 68 -23.90 -1.73 -4.14
CA LEU A 68 -22.88 -2.58 -3.48
C LEU A 68 -23.20 -2.66 -1.99
N GLU A 69 -23.08 -3.86 -1.45
CA GLU A 69 -23.15 -4.09 -0.02
C GLU A 69 -21.98 -3.40 0.70
N ASN A 70 -22.23 -2.82 1.88
CA ASN A 70 -21.27 -2.06 2.66
C ASN A 70 -20.54 -0.96 1.87
N LEU A 71 -21.26 -0.32 0.95
CA LEU A 71 -20.68 0.77 0.14
C LEU A 71 -20.42 2.01 1.01
N GLY A 72 -19.16 2.19 1.35
CA GLY A 72 -18.70 3.27 2.21
C GLY A 72 -18.49 4.59 1.48
N LYS A 73 -17.80 5.51 2.16
CA LYS A 73 -17.40 6.82 1.65
C LYS A 73 -15.87 6.95 1.70
N VAL A 74 -15.31 7.35 0.57
CA VAL A 74 -13.86 7.55 0.37
C VAL A 74 -13.61 8.90 -0.29
N ARG A 75 -12.36 9.29 -0.47
CA ARG A 75 -12.00 10.54 -1.16
C ARG A 75 -11.50 10.27 -2.58
N ASP A 76 -11.94 11.12 -3.52
CA ASP A 76 -11.32 11.14 -4.85
C ASP A 76 -9.98 11.89 -4.85
N LEU A 77 -9.35 11.99 -6.01
CA LEU A 77 -8.06 12.70 -6.17
C LEU A 77 -8.17 14.22 -5.92
N ASN A 78 -9.38 14.78 -6.01
CA ASN A 78 -9.66 16.19 -5.77
C ASN A 78 -10.08 16.46 -4.32
N GLY A 79 -10.21 15.40 -3.50
CA GLY A 79 -10.64 15.47 -2.10
C GLY A 79 -12.16 15.43 -1.90
N ASN A 80 -12.96 15.23 -2.97
CA ASN A 80 -14.40 15.08 -2.86
C ASN A 80 -14.76 13.74 -2.22
N ILE A 81 -15.85 13.71 -1.46
CA ILE A 81 -16.37 12.47 -0.87
C ILE A 81 -17.20 11.75 -1.92
N ILE A 82 -16.81 10.52 -2.24
CA ILE A 82 -17.48 9.65 -3.21
C ILE A 82 -17.73 8.26 -2.61
N ASN A 83 -18.53 7.45 -3.30
CA ASN A 83 -18.76 6.06 -2.91
C ASN A 83 -17.50 5.21 -3.14
N GLY A 84 -17.21 4.31 -2.20
CA GLY A 84 -16.07 3.41 -2.27
C GLY A 84 -15.80 2.69 -0.96
N ASN A 85 -14.77 1.84 -0.97
CA ASN A 85 -14.31 1.09 0.18
C ASN A 85 -12.82 1.32 0.40
N THR A 86 -12.31 1.01 1.57
CA THR A 86 -10.91 1.23 1.93
C THR A 86 -10.16 -0.10 1.93
N VAL A 87 -8.94 -0.07 1.47
CA VAL A 87 -7.98 -1.17 1.53
C VAL A 87 -6.74 -0.69 2.27
N LEU A 88 -6.28 -1.48 3.20
CA LEU A 88 -4.96 -1.36 3.81
C LEU A 88 -4.08 -2.45 3.22
N GLY A 89 -3.00 -2.08 2.56
CA GLY A 89 -2.05 -3.02 1.99
C GLY A 89 -0.65 -2.80 2.53
N SER A 90 0.15 -3.87 2.59
CA SER A 90 1.56 -3.80 2.98
C SER A 90 2.46 -4.51 2.01
N VAL A 91 3.64 -3.94 1.84
CA VAL A 91 4.77 -4.58 1.17
C VAL A 91 5.98 -4.58 2.09
N ILE A 92 6.80 -5.60 1.97
CA ILE A 92 8.06 -5.70 2.71
C ILE A 92 9.22 -5.62 1.74
N LEU A 93 10.25 -4.89 2.13
CA LEU A 93 11.53 -4.81 1.44
C LEU A 93 12.61 -5.48 2.30
N ASP A 94 13.53 -6.14 1.65
CA ASP A 94 14.75 -6.69 2.25
C ASP A 94 15.79 -5.60 2.60
N GLU A 95 16.95 -6.01 3.06
CA GLU A 95 18.08 -5.12 3.36
C GLU A 95 18.58 -4.35 2.13
N SER A 96 18.48 -4.92 0.94
CA SER A 96 18.89 -4.26 -0.31
C SER A 96 17.97 -3.10 -0.67
N LYS A 97 16.75 -3.08 -0.12
CA LYS A 97 15.69 -2.11 -0.40
C LYS A 97 15.26 -2.09 -1.88
N GLN A 98 15.55 -3.14 -2.62
CA GLN A 98 15.26 -3.23 -4.05
C GLN A 98 14.00 -4.03 -4.32
N ASP A 99 13.94 -5.26 -3.82
CA ASP A 99 12.86 -6.18 -4.10
C ASP A 99 11.65 -5.91 -3.21
N ILE A 100 10.47 -6.01 -3.83
CA ILE A 100 9.18 -5.76 -3.19
C ILE A 100 8.48 -7.11 -3.04
N THR A 101 8.13 -7.47 -1.82
CA THR A 101 7.27 -8.62 -1.51
C THR A 101 5.95 -8.11 -0.96
N LEU A 102 4.82 -8.41 -1.60
CA LEU A 102 3.50 -8.11 -1.07
C LEU A 102 3.24 -9.03 0.12
N SER A 103 2.80 -8.47 1.25
CA SER A 103 2.83 -9.20 2.51
C SER A 103 1.51 -9.30 3.23
N ASN A 104 0.65 -8.31 3.15
CA ASN A 104 -0.63 -8.32 3.86
C ASN A 104 -1.64 -7.41 3.19
N ILE A 105 -2.92 -7.77 3.28
CA ILE A 105 -4.04 -6.97 2.79
C ILE A 105 -5.24 -7.08 3.71
N THR A 106 -5.88 -5.96 4.00
CA THR A 106 -7.13 -5.89 4.75
C THR A 106 -8.11 -4.99 3.99
N VAL A 107 -9.29 -5.50 3.70
CA VAL A 107 -10.36 -4.75 3.01
C VAL A 107 -11.47 -4.48 4.01
N PHE A 108 -11.88 -3.24 4.15
CA PHE A 108 -12.93 -2.85 5.10
C PHE A 108 -13.74 -1.65 4.60
N SER A 109 -14.90 -1.45 5.22
CA SER A 109 -15.78 -0.34 4.92
C SER A 109 -16.23 0.37 6.20
N ASN A 110 -16.37 1.69 6.12
CA ASN A 110 -16.95 2.47 7.20
C ASN A 110 -18.50 2.33 7.27
N ARG A 111 -19.08 1.36 6.55
CA ARG A 111 -20.50 0.99 6.59
C ARG A 111 -20.72 -0.42 7.14
N GLU A 112 -19.67 -1.11 7.51
CA GLU A 112 -19.82 -2.38 8.23
C GLU A 112 -20.43 -2.12 9.61
N LYS A 113 -21.33 -3.00 10.05
CA LYS A 113 -22.04 -2.84 11.34
C LYS A 113 -21.07 -2.75 12.53
N ASN A 114 -19.99 -3.48 12.45
CA ASN A 114 -18.91 -3.49 13.44
C ASN A 114 -17.84 -2.41 13.21
N PHE A 115 -18.02 -1.51 12.24
CA PHE A 115 -17.14 -0.35 12.11
C PHE A 115 -17.52 0.71 13.14
N VAL A 116 -16.66 0.91 14.15
CA VAL A 116 -16.89 1.84 15.24
C VAL A 116 -15.74 2.84 15.30
N THR A 117 -16.02 4.10 15.03
CA THR A 117 -14.99 5.15 15.10
C THR A 117 -14.53 5.40 16.53
N VAL A 118 -13.31 5.92 16.70
CA VAL A 118 -12.78 6.31 18.02
C VAL A 118 -13.71 7.30 18.74
N LYS A 119 -14.38 8.18 17.95
CA LYS A 119 -15.36 9.12 18.50
C LYS A 119 -16.61 8.40 19.01
N GLU A 120 -17.15 7.46 18.24
CA GLU A 120 -18.33 6.67 18.66
C GLU A 120 -18.03 5.81 19.88
N LEU A 121 -16.84 5.22 20.01
CA LEU A 121 -16.43 4.50 21.22
C LEU A 121 -16.49 5.43 22.44
N LYS A 122 -15.92 6.61 22.31
CA LYS A 122 -15.95 7.60 23.40
C LYS A 122 -17.36 8.09 23.69
N ASP A 123 -18.16 8.38 22.66
CA ASP A 123 -19.54 8.81 22.83
C ASP A 123 -20.41 7.69 23.43
N TYR A 124 -20.11 6.42 23.16
CA TYR A 124 -20.72 5.24 23.80
C TYR A 124 -20.36 5.16 25.29
N GLU A 125 -19.06 5.26 25.63
CA GLU A 125 -18.57 5.28 27.03
C GLU A 125 -19.19 6.44 27.82
N ASP A 126 -19.34 7.60 27.20
CA ASP A 126 -19.93 8.80 27.79
C ASP A 126 -21.47 8.81 27.80
N ASN A 127 -22.15 7.76 27.31
CA ASN A 127 -23.60 7.64 27.14
C ASN A 127 -24.23 8.78 26.32
N LYS A 128 -23.56 9.19 25.23
CA LYS A 128 -23.99 10.29 24.36
C LYS A 128 -24.66 9.84 23.05
N ILE A 129 -24.75 8.53 22.80
CA ILE A 129 -25.41 7.98 21.61
C ILE A 129 -26.90 7.82 21.95
N GLU A 130 -27.78 8.39 21.12
CA GLU A 130 -29.23 8.34 21.30
C GLU A 130 -29.91 7.20 20.51
N ASP A 131 -29.23 6.64 19.51
CA ASP A 131 -29.76 5.57 18.65
C ASP A 131 -29.56 4.18 19.30
N ASP A 132 -30.65 3.61 19.81
CA ASP A 132 -30.65 2.31 20.46
C ASP A 132 -30.13 1.19 19.55
N THR A 133 -30.41 1.25 18.25
CA THR A 133 -29.93 0.24 17.28
C THR A 133 -28.40 0.34 17.16
N ARG A 134 -27.88 1.57 17.08
CA ARG A 134 -26.44 1.81 17.01
C ARG A 134 -25.73 1.43 18.30
N ILE A 135 -26.33 1.70 19.44
CA ILE A 135 -25.83 1.26 20.76
C ILE A 135 -25.71 -0.26 20.80
N ALA A 136 -26.73 -0.99 20.36
CA ALA A 136 -26.71 -2.45 20.32
C ALA A 136 -25.63 -3.00 19.38
N GLU A 137 -25.44 -2.41 18.20
CA GLU A 137 -24.37 -2.78 17.25
C GLU A 137 -22.97 -2.57 17.85
N ILE A 138 -22.73 -1.40 18.46
CA ILE A 138 -21.44 -1.08 19.10
C ILE A 138 -21.17 -2.05 20.26
N LYS A 139 -22.18 -2.29 21.11
CA LYS A 139 -22.05 -3.21 22.24
C LYS A 139 -21.70 -4.62 21.75
N ALA A 140 -22.43 -5.15 20.76
CA ALA A 140 -22.16 -6.47 20.20
C ALA A 140 -20.73 -6.55 19.62
N ALA A 141 -20.30 -5.51 18.91
CA ALA A 141 -18.96 -5.47 18.33
C ALA A 141 -17.84 -5.43 19.40
N ILE A 142 -18.08 -4.77 20.55
CA ILE A 142 -17.15 -4.74 21.69
C ILE A 142 -17.16 -6.09 22.40
N ASP A 143 -18.32 -6.65 22.71
CA ASP A 143 -18.46 -7.92 23.44
C ASP A 143 -17.83 -9.09 22.66
N ASP A 144 -17.93 -9.08 21.32
CA ASP A 144 -17.32 -10.07 20.43
C ASP A 144 -15.85 -9.79 20.10
N ASP A 145 -15.27 -8.69 20.59
CA ASP A 145 -13.91 -8.21 20.28
C ASP A 145 -13.63 -8.17 18.77
N ASN A 146 -14.63 -7.75 17.99
CA ASN A 146 -14.57 -7.73 16.53
C ASN A 146 -14.81 -6.36 15.90
N TYR A 147 -14.88 -5.28 16.69
CA TYR A 147 -15.04 -3.95 16.14
C TYR A 147 -13.81 -3.52 15.33
N ILE A 148 -14.08 -2.84 14.23
CA ILE A 148 -13.05 -2.33 13.33
C ILE A 148 -13.10 -0.80 13.27
N ASN A 149 -11.93 -0.19 13.14
CA ASN A 149 -11.74 1.21 12.76
C ASN A 149 -10.38 1.36 12.08
N MET A 150 -10.10 2.53 11.56
CA MET A 150 -8.84 2.78 10.85
C MET A 150 -7.61 2.40 11.69
N ARG A 151 -7.65 2.66 12.99
CA ARG A 151 -6.52 2.45 13.89
C ARG A 151 -6.33 0.98 14.26
N ASN A 152 -7.34 0.33 14.85
CA ASN A 152 -7.18 -1.07 15.26
C ASN A 152 -6.98 -2.01 14.07
N THR A 153 -7.54 -1.67 12.91
CA THR A 153 -7.26 -2.39 11.65
C THR A 153 -5.78 -2.29 11.28
N LEU A 154 -5.18 -1.10 11.36
CA LEU A 154 -3.76 -0.92 11.11
C LEU A 154 -2.91 -1.66 12.16
N GLU A 155 -3.19 -1.49 13.44
CA GLU A 155 -2.45 -2.12 14.53
C GLU A 155 -2.43 -3.64 14.37
N LYS A 156 -3.58 -4.27 14.15
CA LYS A 156 -3.67 -5.71 13.89
C LYS A 156 -2.91 -6.13 12.64
N HIS A 157 -3.09 -5.38 11.55
CA HIS A 157 -2.43 -5.64 10.28
C HIS A 157 -0.90 -5.64 10.39
N LEU A 158 -0.31 -4.72 11.17
CA LEU A 158 1.12 -4.66 11.43
C LEU A 158 1.57 -5.75 12.42
N GLN A 159 0.78 -6.00 13.46
CA GLN A 159 1.06 -7.02 14.47
C GLN A 159 1.15 -8.42 13.86
N ASP A 160 0.23 -8.78 12.96
CA ASP A 160 0.22 -10.08 12.29
C ASP A 160 1.54 -10.31 11.51
N GLN A 161 2.03 -9.29 10.80
CA GLN A 161 3.27 -9.37 10.04
C GLN A 161 4.52 -9.41 10.94
N SER A 162 4.59 -8.49 11.91
CA SER A 162 5.74 -8.40 12.83
C SER A 162 5.87 -9.69 13.64
N THR A 163 4.77 -10.18 14.19
CA THR A 163 4.75 -11.43 14.97
C THR A 163 5.19 -12.63 14.13
N ALA A 164 4.69 -12.74 12.90
CA ALA A 164 5.03 -13.85 12.01
C ALA A 164 6.54 -13.85 11.63
N LEU A 165 7.10 -12.67 11.32
CA LEU A 165 8.53 -12.52 11.03
C LEU A 165 9.40 -12.86 12.23
N LYS A 166 9.07 -12.33 13.42
CA LYS A 166 9.82 -12.55 14.67
C LYS A 166 9.71 -14.00 15.16
N LYS A 167 8.57 -14.65 14.94
CA LYS A 167 8.41 -16.08 15.23
C LYS A 167 9.39 -16.93 14.43
N LYS A 168 9.67 -16.56 13.19
CA LYS A 168 10.63 -17.27 12.33
C LYS A 168 12.07 -16.87 12.59
N ASN A 169 12.32 -15.58 12.82
CA ASN A 169 13.63 -15.03 13.17
C ASN A 169 13.51 -14.02 14.33
N PRO A 170 13.72 -14.44 15.59
CA PRO A 170 13.60 -13.56 16.75
C PRO A 170 14.55 -12.34 16.75
N ASN A 171 15.64 -12.41 15.96
CA ASN A 171 16.63 -11.35 15.87
C ASN A 171 16.43 -10.40 14.68
N ILE A 172 15.34 -10.55 13.93
CA ILE A 172 15.05 -9.68 12.80
C ILE A 172 14.71 -8.27 13.29
N SER A 173 15.35 -7.26 12.72
CA SER A 173 15.00 -5.86 12.94
C SER A 173 13.94 -5.44 11.92
N ILE A 174 12.82 -4.91 12.38
CA ILE A 174 11.71 -4.46 11.55
C ILE A 174 11.60 -2.95 11.65
N CYS A 175 11.45 -2.25 10.52
CA CYS A 175 11.22 -0.82 10.46
C CYS A 175 9.93 -0.53 9.66
N HIS A 176 8.93 0.00 10.33
CA HIS A 176 7.67 0.41 9.70
C HIS A 176 7.81 1.82 9.11
N VAL A 177 7.31 2.03 7.89
CA VAL A 177 7.39 3.33 7.20
C VAL A 177 6.00 3.80 6.81
N HIS A 178 5.59 4.92 7.36
CA HIS A 178 4.24 5.47 7.16
C HIS A 178 4.23 6.93 6.76
N ASP A 179 3.10 7.33 6.22
CA ASP A 179 2.89 8.72 5.90
C ASP A 179 2.41 9.53 7.11
N ARG A 180 1.98 10.76 6.85
CA ARG A 180 1.51 11.73 7.84
C ARG A 180 0.22 11.31 8.56
N GLY A 181 -0.54 10.38 7.99
CA GLY A 181 -1.78 9.85 8.59
C GLY A 181 -1.50 9.25 9.96
N GLU A 182 -0.38 8.53 10.08
CA GLU A 182 0.00 7.76 11.26
C GLU A 182 0.85 8.55 12.26
N ASP A 183 0.97 9.88 12.12
CA ASP A 183 1.61 10.73 13.12
C ASP A 183 0.69 10.93 14.32
N SER A 184 0.62 9.92 15.19
CA SER A 184 -0.01 9.97 16.51
C SER A 184 0.94 9.39 17.55
N ILE A 185 0.77 9.82 18.82
CA ILE A 185 1.60 9.31 19.91
C ILE A 185 1.30 7.83 20.14
N GLU A 186 0.05 7.49 20.11
CA GLU A 186 -0.42 6.13 20.34
C GLU A 186 0.13 5.14 19.28
N TYR A 187 0.24 5.57 18.02
CA TYR A 187 0.88 4.75 17.00
C TYR A 187 2.37 4.52 17.29
N LEU A 188 3.08 5.59 17.68
CA LEU A 188 4.51 5.50 18.01
C LEU A 188 4.76 4.59 19.22
N GLU A 189 3.90 4.67 20.25
CA GLU A 189 3.94 3.81 21.44
C GLU A 189 3.61 2.36 21.06
N PHE A 190 2.58 2.12 20.25
CA PHE A 190 2.24 0.78 19.75
C PHE A 190 3.42 0.10 19.05
N ILE A 191 4.08 0.79 18.11
CA ILE A 191 5.24 0.23 17.41
C ILE A 191 6.39 -0.06 18.37
N LYS A 192 6.67 0.86 19.31
CA LYS A 192 7.81 0.74 20.21
C LYS A 192 7.57 -0.28 21.32
N ASP A 193 6.42 -0.20 21.99
CA ASP A 193 6.17 -0.95 23.22
C ASP A 193 5.47 -2.28 22.95
N THR A 194 4.50 -2.31 22.03
CA THR A 194 3.76 -3.54 21.72
C THR A 194 4.51 -4.41 20.74
N LEU A 195 5.00 -3.83 19.65
CA LEU A 195 5.73 -4.58 18.63
C LEU A 195 7.22 -4.71 18.95
N GLY A 196 7.83 -3.73 19.62
CA GLY A 196 9.27 -3.67 19.82
C GLY A 196 10.02 -3.47 18.50
N ASP A 197 9.43 -2.69 17.58
CA ASP A 197 9.93 -2.42 16.25
C ASP A 197 10.39 -0.97 16.10
N ASP A 198 11.11 -0.69 15.02
CA ASP A 198 11.43 0.67 14.60
C ASP A 198 10.33 1.26 13.72
N THR A 199 10.24 2.59 13.67
CA THR A 199 9.38 3.28 12.70
C THR A 199 9.99 4.58 12.18
N VAL A 200 9.58 4.95 10.96
CA VAL A 200 9.81 6.26 10.34
C VAL A 200 8.48 6.79 9.82
N VAL A 201 7.99 7.85 10.44
CA VAL A 201 6.70 8.48 10.11
C VAL A 201 6.90 9.92 9.70
N ARG A 202 6.18 10.38 8.69
CA ARG A 202 6.14 11.79 8.34
C ARG A 202 5.27 12.55 9.33
N ALA A 203 5.84 13.58 9.98
CA ALA A 203 5.11 14.37 10.96
C ALA A 203 4.05 15.29 10.35
N LYS A 204 2.98 15.52 11.10
CA LYS A 204 1.96 16.54 10.81
C LYS A 204 2.54 17.93 10.98
N LYS A 205 2.08 18.90 10.18
CA LYS A 205 2.48 20.31 10.33
C LYS A 205 2.11 20.89 11.70
N SER A 206 1.03 20.39 12.28
CA SER A 206 0.53 20.82 13.57
C SER A 206 1.29 20.24 14.76
N ARG A 207 2.22 19.28 14.53
CA ARG A 207 3.00 18.63 15.60
C ARG A 207 3.77 19.68 16.39
N ASN A 208 3.62 19.67 17.71
CA ASN A 208 4.41 20.50 18.60
C ASN A 208 5.79 19.86 18.84
N SER A 209 6.80 20.72 19.07
CA SER A 209 8.10 20.30 19.59
C SER A 209 8.08 20.28 21.13
N THR A 210 9.20 19.91 21.72
CA THR A 210 9.43 20.08 23.16
C THR A 210 9.75 21.53 23.57
N GLN A 211 10.07 22.38 22.60
CA GLN A 211 10.37 23.79 22.82
C GLN A 211 9.07 24.58 23.05
N TYR A 212 9.10 25.50 23.99
CA TYR A 212 7.95 26.36 24.31
C TYR A 212 8.39 27.75 24.79
N ASN A 213 7.50 28.71 24.62
CA ASN A 213 7.56 30.03 25.21
C ASN A 213 6.56 30.11 26.36
N ILE A 214 6.90 30.85 27.43
CA ILE A 214 5.97 31.12 28.53
C ILE A 214 5.18 32.36 28.16
N ASN A 215 3.85 32.27 28.14
CA ASN A 215 2.99 33.44 27.96
C ASN A 215 3.16 34.36 29.20
N PRO A 216 3.57 35.63 28.99
CA PRO A 216 3.89 36.52 30.13
C PRO A 216 2.67 36.83 31.01
N THR A 217 1.47 36.81 30.43
CA THR A 217 0.23 37.14 31.13
C THR A 217 -0.39 35.91 31.80
N THR A 218 -0.55 34.80 31.06
CA THR A 218 -1.24 33.61 31.57
C THR A 218 -0.34 32.59 32.24
N LYS A 219 0.99 32.79 32.12
CA LYS A 219 2.03 31.84 32.58
C LYS A 219 1.91 30.44 31.96
N ARG A 220 1.12 30.24 30.89
CA ARG A 220 0.95 28.98 30.21
C ARG A 220 2.08 28.73 29.20
N LYS A 221 2.46 27.46 29.01
CA LYS A 221 3.41 27.02 28.00
C LYS A 221 2.77 27.08 26.63
N ASN A 222 3.32 27.86 25.70
CA ASN A 222 2.96 27.88 24.30
C ASN A 222 4.00 27.10 23.52
N TYR A 223 3.69 25.86 23.16
CA TYR A 223 4.63 25.00 22.45
C TYR A 223 4.85 25.50 21.00
N ILE A 224 6.12 25.48 20.61
CA ILE A 224 6.54 25.85 19.26
C ILE A 224 6.23 24.67 18.34
N LYS A 225 5.72 24.93 17.13
CA LYS A 225 5.52 23.89 16.12
C LYS A 225 6.85 23.26 15.74
N LEU A 226 6.86 21.94 15.54
CA LEU A 226 8.06 21.18 15.17
C LEU A 226 8.73 21.74 13.91
N ILE A 227 7.93 22.24 12.96
CA ILE A 227 8.43 22.87 11.73
C ILE A 227 9.24 24.15 11.98
N ASP A 228 8.89 24.90 13.05
CA ASP A 228 9.48 26.19 13.41
C ASP A 228 10.53 26.06 14.51
N SER A 229 10.70 24.85 15.06
CA SER A 229 11.67 24.62 16.14
C SER A 229 13.10 24.70 15.63
N LYS A 230 14.01 25.05 16.53
CA LYS A 230 15.46 25.06 16.28
C LYS A 230 16.00 23.65 16.48
N PHE A 231 16.84 23.20 15.56
CA PHE A 231 17.55 21.93 15.61
C PHE A 231 19.02 22.18 15.92
N GLU A 232 19.58 21.44 16.85
CA GLU A 232 20.99 21.59 17.27
C GLU A 232 21.94 21.02 16.22
N ASN A 233 21.55 19.91 15.62
CA ASN A 233 22.40 19.20 14.66
C ASN A 233 21.98 19.50 13.23
N LYS A 234 22.95 19.77 12.36
CA LYS A 234 22.70 19.97 10.93
C LYS A 234 23.84 19.47 10.07
N SER A 235 23.51 19.10 8.84
CA SER A 235 24.45 18.75 7.80
C SER A 235 23.87 19.08 6.43
N GLU A 236 24.73 19.22 5.45
CA GLU A 236 24.35 19.47 4.06
C GLU A 236 25.09 18.51 3.14
N TYR A 237 24.47 18.17 2.01
CA TYR A 237 25.09 17.43 0.93
C TYR A 237 24.40 17.74 -0.39
N HIS A 238 24.99 17.31 -1.51
CA HIS A 238 24.47 17.56 -2.84
C HIS A 238 24.07 16.26 -3.53
N ILE A 239 23.04 16.34 -4.34
CA ILE A 239 22.56 15.29 -5.25
C ILE A 239 22.67 15.86 -6.67
N ASP A 240 23.44 15.23 -7.54
CA ASP A 240 23.65 15.73 -8.90
C ASP A 240 22.37 15.77 -9.72
N LYS A 241 21.57 14.71 -9.63
CA LYS A 241 20.28 14.58 -10.34
C LYS A 241 19.22 13.99 -9.42
N LEU A 242 18.10 14.68 -9.29
CA LEU A 242 16.94 14.25 -8.49
C LEU A 242 15.67 14.40 -9.31
N THR A 243 14.95 13.30 -9.54
CA THR A 243 13.65 13.33 -10.21
C THR A 243 12.54 13.29 -9.17
N LEU A 244 11.68 14.32 -9.17
CA LEU A 244 10.53 14.42 -8.26
C LEU A 244 9.27 14.74 -9.08
N LYS A 245 8.24 13.92 -8.95
CA LYS A 245 6.96 14.07 -9.68
C LYS A 245 7.16 14.28 -11.19
N GLY A 246 8.07 13.50 -11.78
CA GLY A 246 8.40 13.57 -13.21
C GLY A 246 9.28 14.76 -13.64
N LYS A 247 9.63 15.66 -12.72
CA LYS A 247 10.52 16.79 -12.99
C LYS A 247 11.94 16.50 -12.54
N LEU A 248 12.91 16.66 -13.44
CA LEU A 248 14.34 16.52 -13.16
C LEU A 248 14.90 17.82 -12.59
N TYR A 249 15.56 17.71 -11.44
CA TYR A 249 16.34 18.78 -10.80
C TYR A 249 17.82 18.40 -10.83
N GLN A 250 18.68 19.36 -11.09
CA GLN A 250 20.14 19.18 -11.12
C GLN A 250 20.77 19.92 -9.94
N GLN A 251 21.87 19.39 -9.41
CA GLN A 251 22.64 19.98 -8.32
C GLN A 251 21.77 20.41 -7.12
N VAL A 252 20.95 19.46 -6.66
CA VAL A 252 20.05 19.70 -5.52
C VAL A 252 20.87 19.69 -4.23
N LYS A 253 20.83 20.81 -3.48
CA LYS A 253 21.38 20.85 -2.12
C LYS A 253 20.33 20.31 -1.15
N VAL A 254 20.72 19.34 -0.33
CA VAL A 254 19.90 18.75 0.74
C VAL A 254 20.43 19.25 2.07
N SER A 255 19.61 19.99 2.81
CA SER A 255 19.86 20.33 4.21
C SER A 255 19.13 19.35 5.10
N ILE A 256 19.86 18.66 5.95
CA ILE A 256 19.34 17.75 6.96
C ILE A 256 19.64 18.31 8.34
N GLN A 257 18.62 18.41 9.18
CA GLN A 257 18.72 18.78 10.58
C GLN A 257 18.10 17.67 11.41
N TRP A 258 18.63 17.41 12.61
CA TRP A 258 18.06 16.39 13.49
C TRP A 258 18.22 16.77 14.95
N ASP A 259 17.31 16.25 15.78
CA ASP A 259 17.30 16.48 17.21
C ASP A 259 16.47 15.39 17.92
N LYS A 260 16.52 15.38 19.23
CA LYS A 260 15.64 14.58 20.07
C LYS A 260 14.26 15.22 20.19
N LEU A 261 13.25 14.37 20.27
CA LEU A 261 11.86 14.76 20.50
C LEU A 261 11.29 13.88 21.61
N ILE A 262 10.88 14.49 22.71
CA ILE A 262 10.26 13.78 23.84
C ILE A 262 8.73 13.88 23.68
N LEU A 263 8.07 12.73 23.65
CA LEU A 263 6.62 12.61 23.62
C LEU A 263 6.20 11.59 24.68
N ASN A 264 5.29 11.96 25.60
CA ASN A 264 4.81 11.09 26.68
C ASN A 264 5.94 10.36 27.45
N ASN A 265 7.03 11.06 27.76
CA ASN A 265 8.22 10.51 28.42
C ASN A 265 9.06 9.51 27.62
N TYR A 266 8.76 9.33 26.32
CA TYR A 266 9.59 8.53 25.41
C TYR A 266 10.50 9.41 24.56
N ASP A 267 11.73 8.94 24.39
CA ASP A 267 12.69 9.55 23.47
C ASP A 267 12.46 9.05 22.04
N TYR A 268 12.19 9.98 21.16
CA TYR A 268 12.18 9.81 19.71
C TYR A 268 13.25 10.71 19.09
N SER A 269 13.53 10.49 17.82
CA SER A 269 14.32 11.43 17.03
C SER A 269 13.46 12.08 15.96
N VAL A 270 13.78 13.31 15.63
CA VAL A 270 13.17 14.04 14.52
C VAL A 270 14.23 14.45 13.52
N VAL A 271 13.91 14.28 12.22
CA VAL A 271 14.77 14.68 11.10
C VAL A 271 13.99 15.66 10.23
N LYS A 272 14.55 16.84 10.01
CA LYS A 272 13.99 17.90 9.16
C LYS A 272 14.80 18.00 7.88
N ILE A 273 14.17 17.82 6.73
CA ILE A 273 14.80 17.83 5.42
C ILE A 273 14.27 18.98 4.58
N THR A 274 15.20 19.79 4.04
CA THR A 274 14.88 20.87 3.09
C THR A 274 15.69 20.65 1.83
N LEU A 275 15.02 20.70 0.68
CA LEU A 275 15.64 20.56 -0.64
C LEU A 275 15.71 21.92 -1.32
N PHE A 276 16.90 22.28 -1.77
CA PHE A 276 17.15 23.54 -2.48
C PHE A 276 17.58 23.26 -3.92
N LYS A 277 17.07 24.05 -4.83
CA LYS A 277 17.56 24.10 -6.21
C LYS A 277 18.94 24.78 -6.26
N ARG A 278 19.58 24.72 -7.42
CA ARG A 278 20.87 25.38 -7.67
C ARG A 278 20.84 26.87 -7.38
N ASP A 279 19.72 27.56 -7.63
CA ASP A 279 19.51 28.99 -7.37
C ASP A 279 19.27 29.34 -5.89
N GLY A 280 19.33 28.36 -5.00
CA GLY A 280 19.07 28.51 -3.56
C GLY A 280 17.59 28.55 -3.17
N THR A 281 16.65 28.53 -4.13
CA THR A 281 15.21 28.43 -3.81
C THR A 281 14.83 27.03 -3.39
N THR A 282 13.83 26.90 -2.50
CA THR A 282 13.37 25.59 -2.04
C THR A 282 12.57 24.85 -3.13
N ILE A 283 12.73 23.53 -3.23
CA ILE A 283 11.95 22.69 -4.14
C ILE A 283 10.51 22.54 -3.63
N TYR A 284 10.35 22.39 -2.34
CA TYR A 284 9.06 22.34 -1.67
C TYR A 284 8.87 23.57 -0.78
N LYS A 285 7.64 24.07 -0.70
CA LYS A 285 7.28 25.23 0.14
C LYS A 285 7.64 24.99 1.61
N GLU A 286 7.57 23.74 2.05
CA GLU A 286 7.79 23.37 3.44
C GLU A 286 8.79 22.21 3.53
N PRO A 287 9.58 22.16 4.61
CA PRO A 287 10.47 21.05 4.87
C PRO A 287 9.68 19.77 5.15
N MET A 288 10.30 18.63 4.93
CA MET A 288 9.82 17.35 5.37
C MET A 288 10.28 17.11 6.80
N LEU A 289 9.36 16.73 7.67
CA LEU A 289 9.63 16.34 9.05
C LEU A 289 9.37 14.84 9.20
N LEU A 290 10.35 14.11 9.72
CA LEU A 290 10.27 12.68 9.98
C LEU A 290 10.47 12.44 11.47
N ILE A 291 9.58 11.67 12.09
CA ILE A 291 9.73 11.18 13.47
C ILE A 291 10.12 9.71 13.38
N THR A 292 11.03 9.28 14.24
CA THR A 292 11.49 7.89 14.26
C THR A 292 11.80 7.45 15.69
N THR A 293 11.62 6.14 15.96
CA THR A 293 12.06 5.47 17.19
C THR A 293 13.58 5.23 17.20
N ILE A 294 14.22 5.29 16.01
CA ILE A 294 15.66 5.10 15.87
C ILE A 294 16.40 6.31 16.43
N ASN A 295 17.39 6.08 17.31
CA ASN A 295 18.20 7.15 17.87
C ASN A 295 19.15 7.74 16.82
N VAL A 296 18.91 9.00 16.42
CA VAL A 296 19.68 9.70 15.38
C VAL A 296 20.82 10.48 16.02
N THR A 297 21.99 9.86 16.11
CA THR A 297 23.19 10.44 16.72
C THR A 297 24.18 11.04 15.71
N SER A 298 23.96 10.83 14.41
CA SER A 298 24.91 11.27 13.37
C SER A 298 24.21 11.64 12.06
N LYS A 299 24.94 12.39 11.22
CA LYS A 299 24.49 12.71 9.85
C LYS A 299 24.24 11.49 8.99
N VAL A 300 24.95 10.40 9.24
CA VAL A 300 24.81 9.14 8.47
C VAL A 300 23.44 8.53 8.77
N ILE A 301 23.08 8.41 10.04
CA ILE A 301 21.79 7.88 10.47
C ILE A 301 20.65 8.83 10.01
N ALA A 302 20.81 10.16 10.17
CA ALA A 302 19.81 11.12 9.70
C ALA A 302 19.53 10.97 8.20
N LYS A 303 20.58 10.79 7.39
CA LYS A 303 20.48 10.53 5.95
C LYS A 303 19.80 9.19 5.67
N GLU A 304 20.10 8.16 6.44
CA GLU A 304 19.45 6.84 6.32
C GLU A 304 17.95 6.92 6.61
N ILE A 305 17.53 7.64 7.67
CA ILE A 305 16.13 7.88 7.98
C ILE A 305 15.40 8.55 6.80
N TYR A 306 16.01 9.57 6.19
CA TYR A 306 15.44 10.20 5.01
C TYR A 306 15.28 9.23 3.85
N HIS A 307 16.32 8.44 3.54
CA HIS A 307 16.26 7.46 2.45
C HIS A 307 15.27 6.34 2.75
N THR A 308 15.15 5.91 4.01
CA THR A 308 14.16 4.93 4.44
C THR A 308 12.74 5.45 4.22
N TYR A 309 12.46 6.71 4.56
CA TYR A 309 11.15 7.29 4.27
C TYR A 309 10.83 7.35 2.78
N LEU A 310 11.82 7.61 1.92
CA LEU A 310 11.60 7.63 0.47
C LEU A 310 11.16 6.28 -0.11
N LEU A 311 11.40 5.17 0.58
CA LEU A 311 10.92 3.84 0.17
C LEU A 311 9.39 3.78 0.10
N ARG A 312 8.67 4.63 0.85
CA ARG A 312 7.22 4.66 0.87
C ARG A 312 6.59 4.77 -0.52
N VAL A 313 7.25 5.47 -1.44
CA VAL A 313 6.78 5.60 -2.83
C VAL A 313 6.61 4.25 -3.53
N LYS A 314 7.28 3.19 -3.05
CA LYS A 314 7.16 1.85 -3.65
C LYS A 314 5.77 1.25 -3.46
N ILE A 315 5.12 1.43 -2.31
CA ILE A 315 3.74 0.94 -2.12
C ILE A 315 2.73 1.73 -2.96
N GLU A 316 2.94 3.05 -3.14
CA GLU A 316 2.13 3.84 -4.06
C GLU A 316 2.23 3.30 -5.51
N GLY A 317 3.44 2.89 -5.91
CA GLY A 317 3.69 2.24 -7.20
C GLY A 317 2.95 0.90 -7.32
N VAL A 318 2.89 0.10 -6.26
CA VAL A 318 2.12 -1.15 -6.22
C VAL A 318 0.63 -0.86 -6.38
N PHE A 319 0.05 0.05 -5.61
CA PHE A 319 -1.37 0.39 -5.74
C PHE A 319 -1.71 0.95 -7.12
N LYS A 320 -0.84 1.77 -7.69
CA LYS A 320 -1.00 2.25 -9.06
C LYS A 320 -1.03 1.09 -10.06
N PHE A 321 -0.11 0.14 -9.96
CA PHE A 321 -0.09 -1.05 -10.82
C PHE A 321 -1.39 -1.87 -10.67
N LEU A 322 -1.85 -2.09 -9.45
CA LEU A 322 -3.09 -2.85 -9.20
C LEU A 322 -4.32 -2.15 -9.81
N LYS A 323 -4.41 -0.81 -9.71
CA LYS A 323 -5.53 -0.03 -10.25
C LYS A 323 -5.47 0.07 -11.77
N ASP A 324 -4.35 0.51 -12.30
CA ASP A 324 -4.23 0.87 -13.73
C ASP A 324 -4.09 -0.36 -14.63
N VAL A 325 -3.47 -1.44 -14.11
CA VAL A 325 -3.09 -2.60 -14.93
C VAL A 325 -3.94 -3.83 -14.62
N LEU A 326 -4.18 -4.13 -13.34
CA LEU A 326 -5.01 -5.28 -12.95
C LEU A 326 -6.51 -4.95 -12.84
N GLY A 327 -6.90 -3.68 -12.95
CA GLY A 327 -8.29 -3.25 -12.86
C GLY A 327 -8.91 -3.47 -11.49
N TRP A 328 -8.16 -3.17 -10.43
CA TRP A 328 -8.52 -3.41 -9.03
C TRP A 328 -9.86 -2.74 -8.64
N GLU A 329 -10.23 -1.65 -9.33
CA GLU A 329 -11.48 -0.92 -9.14
C GLU A 329 -12.61 -1.34 -10.12
N GLU A 330 -12.36 -2.30 -11.04
CA GLU A 330 -13.28 -2.62 -12.17
C GLU A 330 -14.23 -3.81 -11.91
N PHE A 331 -14.25 -4.39 -10.70
CA PHE A 331 -15.16 -5.50 -10.39
C PHE A 331 -16.65 -5.08 -10.44
N GLN A 332 -17.52 -6.06 -10.73
CA GLN A 332 -18.97 -5.85 -10.86
C GLN A 332 -19.81 -6.71 -9.89
N VAL A 333 -19.19 -7.39 -8.94
CA VAL A 333 -19.88 -8.13 -7.88
C VAL A 333 -20.46 -7.16 -6.85
N ARG A 334 -21.52 -7.58 -6.17
CA ARG A 334 -22.28 -6.70 -5.25
C ARG A 334 -22.18 -7.12 -3.79
N ASP A 335 -22.04 -8.41 -3.51
CA ASP A 335 -21.94 -8.89 -2.13
C ASP A 335 -20.56 -8.61 -1.54
N TRP A 336 -20.55 -8.29 -0.26
CA TRP A 336 -19.37 -7.78 0.44
C TRP A 336 -18.22 -8.80 0.50
N GLU A 337 -18.52 -10.06 0.77
CA GLU A 337 -17.49 -11.10 0.85
C GLU A 337 -16.82 -11.30 -0.52
N SER A 338 -17.59 -11.32 -1.60
CA SER A 338 -17.03 -11.41 -2.95
C SER A 338 -16.17 -10.19 -3.31
N ILE A 339 -16.55 -8.99 -2.84
CA ILE A 339 -15.76 -7.77 -3.05
C ILE A 339 -14.41 -7.91 -2.35
N LYS A 340 -14.39 -8.30 -1.07
CA LYS A 340 -13.15 -8.52 -0.31
C LYS A 340 -12.25 -9.56 -0.98
N ASN A 341 -12.83 -10.68 -1.37
CA ASN A 341 -12.10 -11.78 -2.01
C ASN A 341 -11.46 -11.37 -3.35
N ILE A 342 -12.19 -10.66 -4.21
CA ILE A 342 -11.65 -10.20 -5.50
C ILE A 342 -10.50 -9.22 -5.28
N ILE A 343 -10.64 -8.29 -4.36
CA ILE A 343 -9.60 -7.30 -4.05
C ILE A 343 -8.35 -8.03 -3.52
N ALA A 344 -8.52 -8.99 -2.60
CA ALA A 344 -7.43 -9.76 -2.05
C ALA A 344 -6.74 -10.65 -3.11
N ILE A 345 -7.51 -11.30 -4.00
CA ILE A 345 -6.98 -12.09 -5.12
C ILE A 345 -6.16 -11.19 -6.06
N CYS A 346 -6.66 -10.00 -6.41
CA CYS A 346 -5.92 -9.08 -7.26
C CYS A 346 -4.60 -8.65 -6.60
N PHE A 347 -4.59 -8.43 -5.30
CA PHE A 347 -3.37 -8.10 -4.55
C PHE A 347 -2.38 -9.29 -4.57
N PHE A 348 -2.85 -10.51 -4.35
CA PHE A 348 -2.05 -11.72 -4.42
C PHE A 348 -1.42 -11.92 -5.80
N ILE A 349 -2.21 -11.76 -6.87
CA ILE A 349 -1.72 -11.82 -8.25
C ILE A 349 -0.67 -10.72 -8.48
N GLY A 350 -0.92 -9.51 -7.98
CA GLY A 350 0.06 -8.43 -8.01
C GLY A 350 1.38 -8.84 -7.38
N GLY A 351 1.35 -9.55 -6.24
CA GLY A 351 2.52 -10.11 -5.57
C GLY A 351 3.34 -11.00 -6.49
N TYR A 352 2.69 -11.93 -7.18
CA TYR A 352 3.34 -12.80 -8.15
C TYR A 352 4.09 -12.02 -9.25
N PHE A 353 3.49 -10.94 -9.78
CA PHE A 353 4.17 -10.10 -10.77
C PHE A 353 5.41 -9.38 -10.21
N TYR A 354 5.37 -8.97 -8.94
CA TYR A 354 6.53 -8.36 -8.30
C TYR A 354 7.65 -9.38 -8.00
N GLU A 355 7.29 -10.61 -7.68
CA GLU A 355 8.24 -11.70 -7.49
C GLU A 355 8.96 -12.08 -8.77
N ILE A 356 8.21 -12.28 -9.85
CA ILE A 356 8.78 -12.56 -11.17
C ILE A 356 9.76 -11.46 -11.58
N LYS A 357 9.52 -10.21 -11.21
CA LYS A 357 10.42 -9.10 -11.59
C LYS A 357 11.84 -9.27 -11.08
N SER A 358 12.05 -9.82 -9.90
CA SER A 358 13.40 -10.08 -9.38
C SER A 358 14.15 -11.11 -10.22
N GLU A 359 13.43 -11.95 -10.95
CA GLU A 359 13.96 -12.97 -11.86
C GLU A 359 13.93 -12.52 -13.34
N LEU A 360 13.14 -11.49 -13.67
CA LEU A 360 12.83 -11.05 -15.03
C LEU A 360 14.08 -10.74 -15.88
N THR A 361 15.10 -10.19 -15.28
CA THR A 361 16.30 -9.79 -16.02
C THR A 361 17.25 -10.96 -16.33
N LYS A 362 16.98 -12.13 -15.75
CA LYS A 362 17.85 -13.32 -15.85
C LYS A 362 17.21 -14.47 -16.64
N ASN A 363 15.91 -14.39 -16.96
CA ASN A 363 15.15 -15.49 -17.56
C ASN A 363 14.73 -15.15 -19.00
N GLU A 364 15.32 -15.82 -19.98
CA GLU A 364 15.05 -15.64 -21.40
C GLU A 364 13.55 -15.79 -21.75
N THR A 365 12.85 -16.74 -21.12
CA THR A 365 11.40 -16.95 -21.34
C THR A 365 10.61 -15.71 -21.01
N ILE A 366 10.94 -15.02 -19.93
CA ILE A 366 10.25 -13.82 -19.49
C ILE A 366 10.55 -12.64 -20.43
N ILE A 367 11.80 -12.54 -20.90
CA ILE A 367 12.20 -11.56 -21.91
C ILE A 367 11.37 -11.76 -23.17
N MET A 368 11.27 -13.00 -23.66
CA MET A 368 10.45 -13.34 -24.83
C MET A 368 8.98 -13.00 -24.64
N ILE A 369 8.42 -13.26 -23.44
CA ILE A 369 7.03 -12.87 -23.13
C ILE A 369 6.86 -11.34 -23.20
N CYS A 370 7.79 -10.57 -22.65
CA CYS A 370 7.75 -9.10 -22.75
C CYS A 370 7.84 -8.63 -24.22
N ASP A 371 8.63 -9.31 -25.04
CA ASP A 371 8.79 -8.94 -26.46
C ASP A 371 7.52 -9.20 -27.29
N LEU A 372 6.67 -10.16 -26.91
CA LEU A 372 5.34 -10.31 -27.50
C LEU A 372 4.49 -9.03 -27.36
N ALA A 373 4.75 -8.21 -26.36
CA ALA A 373 4.12 -6.90 -26.17
C ALA A 373 4.90 -5.74 -26.85
N LYS A 374 5.81 -6.05 -27.76
CA LYS A 374 6.68 -5.04 -28.44
C LYS A 374 7.46 -4.16 -27.45
N SER A 375 8.03 -4.79 -26.45
CA SER A 375 8.74 -4.11 -25.32
C SER A 375 9.98 -3.35 -25.74
N LYS A 376 10.58 -3.67 -26.91
CA LYS A 376 11.87 -3.13 -27.39
C LYS A 376 12.97 -3.26 -26.33
N GLY A 377 13.04 -4.42 -25.67
CA GLY A 377 14.00 -4.71 -24.61
C GLY A 377 13.68 -4.09 -23.25
N LYS A 378 12.52 -3.44 -23.08
CA LYS A 378 12.09 -2.93 -21.77
C LYS A 378 11.37 -4.03 -21.00
N ILE A 379 11.91 -4.43 -19.88
CA ILE A 379 11.32 -5.42 -19.00
C ILE A 379 10.59 -4.70 -17.84
N THR A 380 9.26 -4.70 -17.92
CA THR A 380 8.40 -4.11 -16.88
C THR A 380 7.21 -5.02 -16.64
N HIS A 381 6.57 -4.89 -15.47
CA HIS A 381 5.32 -5.62 -15.18
C HIS A 381 4.23 -5.40 -16.24
N TYR A 382 4.16 -4.19 -16.79
CA TYR A 382 3.22 -3.87 -17.87
C TYR A 382 3.49 -4.71 -19.12
N PHE A 383 4.73 -4.70 -19.64
CA PHE A 383 5.08 -5.48 -20.82
C PHE A 383 4.96 -6.98 -20.60
N PHE A 384 5.31 -7.46 -19.39
CA PHE A 384 5.12 -8.87 -19.06
C PHE A 384 3.64 -9.26 -19.08
N LEU A 385 2.76 -8.46 -18.46
CA LEU A 385 1.31 -8.73 -18.48
C LEU A 385 0.72 -8.69 -19.88
N GLU A 386 1.07 -7.69 -20.68
CA GLU A 386 0.60 -7.59 -22.07
C GLU A 386 1.13 -8.74 -22.93
N GLY A 387 2.38 -9.14 -22.72
CA GLY A 387 2.95 -10.32 -23.36
C GLY A 387 2.24 -11.62 -22.95
N MET A 388 1.93 -11.79 -21.67
CA MET A 388 1.12 -12.92 -21.18
C MET A 388 -0.29 -12.93 -21.80
N ARG A 389 -0.93 -11.78 -21.95
CA ARG A 389 -2.22 -11.66 -22.64
C ARG A 389 -2.12 -12.11 -24.10
N ALA A 390 -1.09 -11.65 -24.81
CA ALA A 390 -0.83 -12.06 -26.19
C ALA A 390 -0.61 -13.58 -26.30
N LEU A 391 0.21 -14.14 -25.40
CA LEU A 391 0.48 -15.59 -25.35
C LEU A 391 -0.78 -16.40 -25.07
N LEU A 392 -1.58 -16.03 -24.07
CA LEU A 392 -2.83 -16.71 -23.74
C LEU A 392 -3.84 -16.62 -24.89
N THR A 393 -3.89 -15.50 -25.61
CA THR A 393 -4.74 -15.34 -26.77
C THR A 393 -4.31 -16.27 -27.88
N ALA A 394 -3.01 -16.38 -28.19
CA ALA A 394 -2.47 -17.30 -29.16
C ALA A 394 -2.77 -18.77 -28.85
N LEU A 395 -2.58 -19.16 -27.57
CA LEU A 395 -2.90 -20.52 -27.09
C LEU A 395 -4.39 -20.84 -27.22
N ARG A 396 -5.28 -19.91 -26.94
CA ARG A 396 -6.74 -20.08 -27.13
C ARG A 396 -7.10 -20.32 -28.59
N VAL A 397 -6.52 -19.53 -29.48
CA VAL A 397 -6.73 -19.69 -30.91
C VAL A 397 -6.24 -21.07 -31.40
N ASP A 398 -5.07 -21.52 -30.93
CA ASP A 398 -4.53 -22.83 -31.27
C ASP A 398 -5.41 -23.98 -30.72
N LEU A 399 -5.87 -23.88 -29.46
CA LEU A 399 -6.84 -24.84 -28.91
C LEU A 399 -8.13 -24.88 -29.68
N PHE A 400 -8.70 -23.72 -30.01
CA PHE A 400 -9.93 -23.63 -30.82
C PHE A 400 -9.77 -24.27 -32.18
N ARG A 401 -8.63 -24.07 -32.86
CA ARG A 401 -8.31 -24.74 -34.13
C ARG A 401 -8.32 -26.26 -33.99
N LYS A 402 -7.65 -26.78 -32.95
CA LYS A 402 -7.58 -28.22 -32.68
C LYS A 402 -8.94 -28.82 -32.36
N GLU A 403 -9.70 -28.19 -31.45
CA GLU A 403 -11.02 -28.67 -31.04
C GLU A 403 -12.04 -28.70 -32.20
N ARG A 404 -11.93 -27.74 -33.14
CA ARG A 404 -12.86 -27.61 -34.29
C ARG A 404 -12.33 -28.20 -35.58
N ASN A 405 -11.14 -28.81 -35.58
CA ASN A 405 -10.47 -29.34 -36.76
C ASN A 405 -10.43 -28.34 -37.94
N ILE A 406 -10.10 -27.06 -37.61
CA ILE A 406 -10.07 -25.99 -38.60
C ILE A 406 -8.85 -26.16 -39.48
N SER A 407 -9.06 -26.26 -40.79
CA SER A 407 -7.98 -26.36 -41.80
C SER A 407 -7.17 -25.04 -41.83
N ASP A 408 -5.91 -25.14 -42.27
CA ASP A 408 -5.05 -23.95 -42.44
C ASP A 408 -5.65 -22.94 -43.43
N GLU A 409 -6.31 -23.41 -44.48
CA GLU A 409 -6.98 -22.54 -45.45
C GLU A 409 -8.12 -21.73 -44.80
N LEU A 410 -8.97 -22.39 -44.02
CA LEU A 410 -10.05 -21.72 -43.32
C LEU A 410 -9.52 -20.75 -42.26
N TYR A 411 -8.46 -21.13 -41.55
CA TYR A 411 -7.82 -20.29 -40.56
C TYR A 411 -7.23 -19.02 -41.19
N THR A 412 -6.56 -19.14 -42.35
CA THR A 412 -6.03 -18.00 -43.09
C THR A 412 -7.15 -17.05 -43.54
N LYS A 413 -8.30 -17.59 -44.01
CA LYS A 413 -9.47 -16.77 -44.32
C LYS A 413 -10.01 -16.02 -43.08
N MET A 414 -10.06 -16.68 -41.92
CA MET A 414 -10.49 -16.05 -40.68
C MET A 414 -9.53 -14.91 -40.25
N GLN A 415 -8.21 -15.09 -40.40
CA GLN A 415 -7.22 -14.05 -40.12
C GLN A 415 -7.39 -12.83 -41.04
N ALA A 416 -7.65 -13.06 -42.31
CA ALA A 416 -7.94 -11.99 -43.29
C ALA A 416 -9.19 -11.17 -42.88
N TYR A 417 -10.27 -11.85 -42.45
CA TYR A 417 -11.46 -11.18 -41.94
C TYR A 417 -11.22 -10.36 -40.69
N ALA A 418 -10.29 -10.79 -39.82
CA ALA A 418 -9.90 -10.06 -38.60
C ALA A 418 -8.97 -8.87 -38.88
N GLY A 419 -8.62 -8.58 -40.13
CA GLY A 419 -7.69 -7.53 -40.53
C GLY A 419 -6.24 -7.81 -40.10
N ILE A 420 -5.92 -9.05 -39.74
CA ILE A 420 -4.57 -9.49 -39.40
C ILE A 420 -3.91 -9.86 -40.73
N GLY A 421 -3.31 -8.88 -41.41
CA GLY A 421 -2.44 -9.11 -42.55
C GLY A 421 -1.22 -9.91 -42.12
N VAL A 422 -1.10 -11.15 -42.59
CA VAL A 422 0.13 -11.91 -42.45
C VAL A 422 1.08 -11.41 -43.55
N GLU A 423 1.89 -10.43 -43.23
CA GLU A 423 3.16 -10.26 -43.93
C GLU A 423 4.14 -11.25 -43.30
N PHE A 424 4.47 -12.31 -44.02
CA PHE A 424 5.58 -13.21 -43.73
C PHE A 424 6.88 -12.61 -44.25
#